data_0ae66703486630102d823469b2357959
#
_entry.id   0ae66703486630102d823469b2357959
#
_cell.length_a   1.000
_cell.length_b   1.000
_cell.length_c   1.000
_cell.angle_alpha   90.00
_cell.angle_beta   90.00
_cell.angle_gamma   90.00
#
_symmetry.space_group_name_H-M   'P 1'
#
loop_
_entity.id
_entity.type
_entity.pdbx_description
1 polymer ?
#
loop_
_entity_poly.entity_id
_entity_poly.type
_entity_poly.pdbx_seq_one_letter_code
_entity_poly.pdbx_strand_id
1 'polypeptide(L)'
;AILMISHDRTLLDRVCNQIWELDKGNIRVFDGNYSDWAAQKERERGFQEFEYQQYQKEKKRLERAADAMQRKSRKMAKPPKRMGSSEWMLYKGVAAVQQGHVQSNKSSVMSRLEHLDKKDRPDELPQVSMKLPDAGRIRAKNAAAIRHLTVSYGERIVLDNVSLEIEAGRRTFI
;
A
#
# COMPACT_ATOMS: atom_id res chain seq x y z
N ALA A 1 -16.20 -21.15 -27.70
CA ALA A 1 -15.60 -20.33 -26.64
C ALA A 1 -16.62 -19.26 -26.23
N ILE A 2 -16.74 -19.03 -24.94
CA ILE A 2 -17.62 -17.96 -24.38
C ILE A 2 -16.72 -17.00 -23.63
N LEU A 3 -16.80 -15.71 -23.97
CA LEU A 3 -16.16 -14.63 -23.21
C LEU A 3 -17.28 -13.86 -22.50
N MET A 4 -17.15 -13.70 -21.18
CA MET A 4 -18.14 -12.95 -20.39
C MET A 4 -17.47 -11.93 -19.46
N ILE A 5 -18.19 -10.86 -19.19
CA ILE A 5 -17.84 -9.86 -18.18
C ILE A 5 -18.92 -9.93 -17.11
N SER A 6 -18.55 -10.20 -15.87
CA SER A 6 -19.49 -10.30 -14.75
C SER A 6 -18.86 -9.83 -13.44
N HIS A 7 -19.72 -9.33 -12.56
CA HIS A 7 -19.38 -9.04 -11.16
C HIS A 7 -19.86 -10.14 -10.20
N ASP A 8 -20.60 -11.12 -10.72
CA ASP A 8 -21.06 -12.25 -9.93
C ASP A 8 -19.95 -13.29 -9.78
N ARG A 9 -19.34 -13.28 -8.61
CA ARG A 9 -18.23 -14.18 -8.25
C ARG A 9 -18.65 -15.64 -8.29
N THR A 10 -19.90 -15.95 -7.88
CA THR A 10 -20.42 -17.32 -7.86
C THR A 10 -20.60 -17.86 -9.27
N LEU A 11 -21.06 -17.03 -10.19
CA LEU A 11 -21.15 -17.39 -11.61
C LEU A 11 -19.76 -17.64 -12.19
N LEU A 12 -18.80 -16.73 -11.95
CA LEU A 12 -17.43 -16.86 -12.43
C LEU A 12 -16.77 -18.14 -11.91
N ASP A 13 -17.00 -18.48 -10.64
CA ASP A 13 -16.45 -19.71 -10.04
C ASP A 13 -16.97 -21.00 -10.69
N ARG A 14 -18.24 -21.00 -11.08
CA ARG A 14 -18.88 -22.20 -11.62
C ARG A 14 -18.68 -22.41 -13.11
N VAL A 15 -18.50 -21.33 -13.87
CA VAL A 15 -18.55 -21.36 -15.33
C VAL A 15 -17.18 -21.12 -15.96
N CYS A 16 -16.32 -20.30 -15.32
CA CYS A 16 -15.04 -19.93 -15.89
C CYS A 16 -13.96 -20.95 -15.57
N ASN A 17 -13.15 -21.28 -16.56
CA ASN A 17 -11.92 -22.05 -16.46
C ASN A 17 -10.68 -21.20 -16.73
N GLN A 18 -10.87 -19.92 -17.05
CA GLN A 18 -9.80 -18.94 -17.27
C GLN A 18 -10.31 -17.55 -16.92
N ILE A 19 -9.49 -16.76 -16.22
CA ILE A 19 -9.79 -15.38 -15.85
C ILE A 19 -8.83 -14.44 -16.59
N TRP A 20 -9.37 -13.43 -17.21
CA TRP A 20 -8.61 -12.34 -17.81
C TRP A 20 -8.74 -11.09 -16.97
N GLU A 21 -7.65 -10.68 -16.36
CA GLU A 21 -7.56 -9.46 -15.59
C GLU A 21 -7.05 -8.31 -16.46
N LEU A 22 -7.82 -7.25 -16.55
CA LEU A 22 -7.42 -6.01 -17.21
C LEU A 22 -6.99 -4.99 -16.14
N ASP A 23 -5.69 -4.69 -16.08
CA ASP A 23 -5.15 -3.71 -15.15
C ASP A 23 -4.19 -2.75 -15.86
N LYS A 24 -4.43 -1.44 -15.70
CA LYS A 24 -3.58 -0.35 -16.24
C LYS A 24 -3.24 -0.54 -17.73
N GLY A 25 -4.19 -1.05 -18.51
CA GLY A 25 -4.03 -1.29 -19.95
C GLY A 25 -3.32 -2.59 -20.33
N ASN A 26 -2.94 -3.41 -19.36
CA ASN A 26 -2.35 -4.74 -19.57
C ASN A 26 -3.39 -5.83 -19.29
N ILE A 27 -3.29 -6.92 -20.04
CA ILE A 27 -4.11 -8.12 -19.82
C ILE A 27 -3.21 -9.20 -19.23
N ARG A 28 -3.64 -9.74 -18.10
CA ARG A 28 -3.05 -10.94 -17.48
C ARG A 28 -4.05 -12.07 -17.58
N VAL A 29 -3.60 -13.23 -17.97
CA VAL A 29 -4.42 -14.43 -18.12
C VAL A 29 -4.07 -15.41 -17.00
N PHE A 30 -5.09 -15.89 -16.31
CA PHE A 30 -4.99 -16.86 -15.22
C PHE A 30 -5.82 -18.10 -15.56
N ASP A 31 -5.22 -19.25 -15.45
CA ASP A 31 -5.92 -20.52 -15.56
C ASP A 31 -6.61 -20.86 -14.25
N GLY A 32 -7.87 -21.28 -14.32
CA GLY A 32 -8.69 -21.58 -13.16
C GLY A 32 -9.93 -20.71 -13.05
N ASN A 33 -10.65 -20.86 -11.95
CA ASN A 33 -11.87 -20.11 -11.65
C ASN A 33 -11.57 -18.82 -10.87
N TYR A 34 -12.60 -18.10 -10.45
CA TYR A 34 -12.45 -16.84 -9.69
C TYR A 34 -11.77 -17.06 -8.34
N SER A 35 -12.09 -18.14 -7.62
CA SER A 35 -11.48 -18.45 -6.33
C SER A 35 -9.98 -18.74 -6.46
N ASP A 36 -9.57 -19.45 -7.51
CA ASP A 36 -8.15 -19.71 -7.79
C ASP A 36 -7.39 -18.43 -8.08
N TRP A 37 -7.96 -17.56 -8.92
CA TRP A 37 -7.42 -16.23 -9.22
C TRP A 37 -7.30 -15.38 -7.96
N ALA A 38 -8.34 -15.31 -7.13
CA ALA A 38 -8.35 -14.53 -5.90
C ALA A 38 -7.27 -15.01 -4.91
N ALA A 39 -7.14 -16.32 -4.75
CA ALA A 39 -6.11 -16.92 -3.90
C ALA A 39 -4.69 -16.66 -4.42
N GLN A 40 -4.49 -16.64 -5.73
CA GLN A 40 -3.20 -16.29 -6.32
C GLN A 40 -2.87 -14.81 -6.10
N LYS A 41 -3.83 -13.92 -6.31
CA LYS A 41 -3.66 -12.48 -6.08
C LYS A 41 -3.33 -12.16 -4.62
N GLU A 42 -3.98 -12.81 -3.68
CA GLU A 42 -3.69 -12.63 -2.25
C GLU A 42 -2.26 -13.07 -1.91
N ARG A 43 -1.79 -14.20 -2.47
CA ARG A 43 -0.40 -14.64 -2.29
C ARG A 43 0.60 -13.68 -2.91
N GLU A 44 0.37 -13.21 -4.13
CA GLU A 44 1.22 -12.22 -4.82
C GLU A 44 1.34 -10.94 -3.99
N ARG A 45 0.20 -10.46 -3.48
CA ARG A 45 0.14 -9.28 -2.62
C ARG A 45 0.89 -9.46 -1.31
N GLY A 46 0.68 -10.59 -0.62
CA GLY A 46 1.40 -10.91 0.60
C GLY A 46 2.92 -10.98 0.38
N PHE A 47 3.34 -11.52 -0.77
CA PHE A 47 4.76 -11.53 -1.14
C PHE A 47 5.31 -10.12 -1.40
N GLN A 48 4.59 -9.28 -2.16
CA GLN A 48 4.99 -7.89 -2.41
C GLN A 48 5.09 -7.08 -1.11
N GLU A 49 4.13 -7.26 -0.20
CA GLU A 49 4.16 -6.59 1.11
C GLU A 49 5.37 -7.06 1.94
N PHE A 50 5.65 -8.36 1.96
CA PHE A 50 6.82 -8.91 2.63
C PHE A 50 8.13 -8.32 2.05
N GLU A 51 8.30 -8.31 0.73
CA GLU A 51 9.48 -7.73 0.07
C GLU A 51 9.63 -6.23 0.41
N TYR A 52 8.55 -5.48 0.37
CA TYR A 52 8.56 -4.06 0.74
C TYR A 52 8.96 -3.85 2.20
N GLN A 53 8.44 -4.66 3.12
CA GLN A 53 8.81 -4.60 4.54
C GLN A 53 10.29 -4.94 4.75
N GLN A 54 10.83 -5.94 4.06
CA GLN A 54 12.25 -6.27 4.10
C GLN A 54 13.12 -5.13 3.57
N TYR A 55 12.75 -4.56 2.42
CA TYR A 55 13.40 -3.37 1.88
C TYR A 55 13.42 -2.22 2.90
N GLN A 56 12.30 -1.90 3.53
CA GLN A 56 12.20 -0.83 4.52
C GLN A 56 13.06 -1.09 5.77
N LYS A 57 13.10 -2.33 6.25
CA LYS A 57 13.95 -2.73 7.38
C LYS A 57 15.44 -2.55 7.05
N GLU A 58 15.86 -3.04 5.88
CA GLU A 58 17.26 -2.96 5.46
C GLU A 58 17.66 -1.50 5.20
N LYS A 59 16.83 -0.71 4.54
CA LYS A 59 17.05 0.72 4.34
C LYS A 59 17.28 1.44 5.68
N LYS A 60 16.36 1.27 6.63
CA LYS A 60 16.50 1.86 7.98
C LYS A 60 17.73 1.38 8.72
N ARG A 61 18.14 0.12 8.55
CA ARG A 61 19.35 -0.43 9.14
C ARG A 61 20.60 0.28 8.61
N LEU A 62 20.69 0.43 7.29
CA LEU A 62 21.82 1.09 6.62
C LEU A 62 21.88 2.59 6.97
N GLU A 63 20.74 3.29 6.97
CA GLU A 63 20.64 4.69 7.38
C GLU A 63 21.14 4.89 8.82
N ARG A 64 20.68 4.06 9.76
CA ARG A 64 21.14 4.11 11.16
C ARG A 64 22.62 3.81 11.30
N ALA A 65 23.16 2.87 10.53
CA ALA A 65 24.59 2.56 10.53
C ALA A 65 25.41 3.75 10.00
N ALA A 66 24.98 4.39 8.91
CA ALA A 66 25.63 5.59 8.39
C ALA A 66 25.61 6.74 9.39
N ASP A 67 24.48 6.99 10.04
CA ASP A 67 24.35 8.01 11.10
C ASP A 67 25.25 7.72 12.31
N ALA A 68 25.31 6.47 12.75
CA ALA A 68 26.18 6.06 13.87
C ALA A 68 27.66 6.30 13.52
N MET A 69 28.08 5.96 12.29
CA MET A 69 29.44 6.22 11.81
C MET A 69 29.74 7.72 11.71
N GLN A 70 28.78 8.51 11.26
CA GLN A 70 28.91 9.97 11.23
C GLN A 70 29.09 10.56 12.63
N ARG A 71 28.29 10.11 13.61
CA ARG A 71 28.42 10.54 15.02
C ARG A 71 29.76 10.12 15.62
N LYS A 72 30.21 8.91 15.30
CA LYS A 72 31.53 8.40 15.74
C LYS A 72 32.66 9.24 15.16
N SER A 73 32.66 9.53 13.88
CA SER A 73 33.63 10.39 13.20
C SER A 73 33.73 11.79 13.85
N ARG A 74 32.56 12.43 14.10
CA ARG A 74 32.49 13.74 14.76
C ARG A 74 33.06 13.74 16.18
N LYS A 75 32.88 12.63 16.95
CA LYS A 75 33.43 12.49 18.29
C LYS A 75 34.93 12.34 18.24
N MET A 76 35.48 11.61 17.28
CA MET A 76 36.93 11.42 17.10
C MET A 76 37.65 12.71 16.72
N ALA A 77 36.96 13.64 16.04
CA ALA A 77 37.55 14.95 15.71
C ALA A 77 37.75 15.90 16.89
N LYS A 78 37.16 15.58 18.06
CA LYS A 78 37.27 16.42 19.25
C LYS A 78 38.38 15.89 20.22
N PRO A 79 39.25 16.76 20.72
CA PRO A 79 40.25 16.32 21.70
C PRO A 79 39.57 15.89 23.02
N PRO A 80 40.18 14.94 23.74
CA PRO A 80 39.79 14.64 25.12
C PRO A 80 39.95 15.86 26.03
N LYS A 81 38.98 16.05 26.96
CA LYS A 81 38.89 17.26 27.82
C LYS A 81 40.13 17.59 28.70
N ARG A 82 41.10 16.69 28.87
CA ARG A 82 42.25 16.86 29.75
C ARG A 82 43.59 16.58 29.06
N MET A 83 43.72 16.78 27.76
CA MET A 83 44.92 16.50 26.99
C MET A 83 45.73 17.78 26.77
N GLY A 84 47.03 17.73 27.06
CA GLY A 84 47.98 18.83 26.81
C GLY A 84 48.20 19.05 25.33
N SER A 85 48.71 20.24 24.95
CA SER A 85 48.88 20.60 23.52
C SER A 85 49.86 19.69 22.79
N SER A 86 50.93 19.21 23.44
CA SER A 86 51.92 18.29 22.88
C SER A 86 51.36 16.90 22.65
N GLU A 87 50.60 16.39 23.60
CA GLU A 87 49.88 15.09 23.49
C GLU A 87 48.81 15.14 22.44
N TRP A 88 48.14 16.28 22.28
CA TRP A 88 47.14 16.51 21.24
C TRP A 88 47.74 16.35 19.83
N MET A 89 48.94 16.81 19.58
CA MET A 89 49.59 16.70 18.28
C MET A 89 49.83 15.23 17.87
N LEU A 90 50.29 14.38 18.79
CA LEU A 90 50.43 12.93 18.60
C LEU A 90 49.09 12.25 18.40
N TYR A 91 48.09 12.60 19.24
CA TYR A 91 46.74 12.05 19.15
C TYR A 91 46.05 12.39 17.80
N LYS A 92 46.29 13.60 17.28
CA LYS A 92 45.71 14.06 16.01
C LYS A 92 46.06 13.14 14.84
N GLY A 93 47.27 12.61 14.77
CA GLY A 93 47.68 11.66 13.73
C GLY A 93 46.87 10.34 13.79
N VAL A 94 46.79 9.77 14.99
CA VAL A 94 46.04 8.52 15.23
C VAL A 94 44.55 8.73 15.01
N ALA A 95 44.00 9.84 15.48
CA ALA A 95 42.59 10.19 15.25
C ALA A 95 42.25 10.37 13.77
N ALA A 96 43.15 10.95 12.99
CA ALA A 96 42.95 11.12 11.55
C ALA A 96 42.88 9.79 10.80
N VAL A 97 43.76 8.83 11.12
CA VAL A 97 43.72 7.47 10.54
C VAL A 97 42.44 6.75 10.90
N GLN A 98 42.06 6.77 12.19
CA GLN A 98 40.81 6.15 12.62
C GLN A 98 39.58 6.81 11.99
N GLN A 99 39.59 8.13 11.85
CA GLN A 99 38.52 8.87 11.15
C GLN A 99 38.43 8.48 9.68
N GLY A 100 39.57 8.28 9.01
CA GLY A 100 39.64 7.77 7.65
C GLY A 100 38.97 6.41 7.49
N HIS A 101 39.25 5.47 8.40
CA HIS A 101 38.60 4.14 8.39
C HIS A 101 37.10 4.24 8.64
N VAL A 102 36.63 5.08 9.56
CA VAL A 102 35.19 5.30 9.79
C VAL A 102 34.53 5.92 8.56
N GLN A 103 35.19 6.85 7.90
CA GLN A 103 34.68 7.48 6.67
C GLN A 103 34.61 6.49 5.50
N SER A 104 35.61 5.64 5.32
CA SER A 104 35.61 4.58 4.30
C SER A 104 34.46 3.59 4.54
N ASN A 105 34.29 3.13 5.79
CA ASN A 105 33.17 2.26 6.14
C ASN A 105 31.80 2.93 5.91
N LYS A 106 31.65 4.22 6.22
CA LYS A 106 30.46 4.98 5.92
C LYS A 106 30.20 5.05 4.41
N SER A 107 31.23 5.31 3.60
CA SER A 107 31.10 5.31 2.14
C SER A 107 30.62 3.97 1.60
N SER A 108 31.13 2.85 2.13
CA SER A 108 30.67 1.51 1.78
C SER A 108 29.20 1.26 2.14
N VAL A 109 28.76 1.77 3.30
CA VAL A 109 27.33 1.67 3.73
C VAL A 109 26.44 2.52 2.84
N MET A 110 26.89 3.73 2.47
CA MET A 110 26.14 4.61 1.57
C MET A 110 26.02 4.00 0.15
N SER A 111 27.11 3.42 -0.37
CA SER A 111 27.05 2.71 -1.65
C SER A 111 26.07 1.54 -1.63
N ARG A 112 26.02 0.76 -0.53
CA ARG A 112 25.00 -0.29 -0.37
C ARG A 112 23.59 0.28 -0.32
N LEU A 113 23.40 1.44 0.29
CA LEU A 113 22.09 2.11 0.33
C LEU A 113 21.66 2.58 -1.07
N GLU A 114 22.59 3.10 -1.87
CA GLU A 114 22.34 3.53 -3.26
C GLU A 114 22.00 2.35 -4.18
N HIS A 115 22.67 1.21 -3.99
CA HIS A 115 22.44 -0.02 -4.76
C HIS A 115 21.33 -0.92 -4.18
N LEU A 116 20.66 -0.48 -3.10
CA LEU A 116 19.56 -1.24 -2.54
C LEU A 116 18.38 -1.25 -3.52
N ASP A 117 17.98 -2.45 -3.94
CA ASP A 117 16.88 -2.65 -4.88
C ASP A 117 15.58 -2.05 -4.31
N LYS A 118 15.13 -0.98 -4.94
CA LYS A 118 13.96 -0.24 -4.48
C LYS A 118 12.71 -1.04 -4.79
N LYS A 119 11.96 -1.38 -3.75
CA LYS A 119 10.64 -2.02 -3.88
C LYS A 119 9.55 -0.98 -3.73
N ASP A 120 8.60 -1.02 -4.65
CA ASP A 120 7.43 -0.15 -4.58
C ASP A 120 6.45 -0.64 -3.52
N ARG A 121 5.75 0.31 -2.92
CA ARG A 121 4.71 -0.03 -1.96
C ARG A 121 3.56 -0.71 -2.71
N PRO A 122 3.06 -1.87 -2.22
CA PRO A 122 1.87 -2.48 -2.79
C PRO A 122 0.69 -1.50 -2.81
N ASP A 123 -0.10 -1.55 -3.88
CA ASP A 123 -1.30 -0.72 -3.99
C ASP A 123 -2.26 -1.05 -2.83
N GLU A 124 -2.62 -0.05 -2.05
CA GLU A 124 -3.63 -0.21 -0.99
C GLU A 124 -5.00 -0.39 -1.63
N LEU A 125 -5.72 -1.45 -1.23
CA LEU A 125 -7.12 -1.56 -1.62
C LEU A 125 -7.89 -0.38 -1.03
N PRO A 126 -8.70 0.31 -1.83
CA PRO A 126 -9.53 1.38 -1.32
C PRO A 126 -10.44 0.84 -0.21
N GLN A 127 -10.23 1.31 1.02
CA GLN A 127 -11.12 0.99 2.12
C GLN A 127 -12.39 1.83 1.95
N VAL A 128 -13.46 1.17 1.55
CA VAL A 128 -14.78 1.80 1.55
C VAL A 128 -15.27 1.86 2.99
N SER A 129 -15.08 2.99 3.65
CA SER A 129 -15.70 3.24 4.95
C SER A 129 -17.02 3.99 4.73
N MET A 130 -18.12 3.32 4.94
CA MET A 130 -19.45 3.92 4.89
C MET A 130 -19.79 4.39 6.30
N LYS A 131 -19.63 5.68 6.58
CA LYS A 131 -20.17 6.29 7.80
C LYS A 131 -21.66 6.54 7.57
N LEU A 132 -22.49 5.61 7.99
CA LEU A 132 -23.92 5.86 8.09
C LEU A 132 -24.13 6.81 9.27
N PRO A 133 -24.64 8.04 9.04
CA PRO A 133 -25.03 8.88 10.14
C PRO A 133 -26.10 8.12 10.95
N ASP A 134 -26.04 8.26 12.27
CA ASP A 134 -27.04 7.68 13.16
C ASP A 134 -28.36 8.41 12.90
N ALA A 135 -29.07 7.97 11.86
CA ALA A 135 -30.38 8.47 11.53
C ALA A 135 -31.32 8.03 12.64
N GLY A 136 -31.72 8.97 13.48
CA GLY A 136 -32.66 8.72 14.55
C GLY A 136 -33.82 7.85 14.07
N ARG A 137 -34.37 7.01 14.93
CA ARG A 137 -35.42 6.06 14.60
C ARG A 137 -36.55 6.74 13.80
N ILE A 138 -36.67 6.35 12.52
CA ILE A 138 -37.77 6.79 11.67
C ILE A 138 -39.04 6.20 12.29
N ARG A 139 -39.92 7.05 12.83
CA ARG A 139 -41.21 6.64 13.43
C ARG A 139 -42.30 6.35 12.40
N ALA A 140 -42.06 6.76 11.15
CA ALA A 140 -42.98 6.49 10.03
C ALA A 140 -42.88 5.03 9.57
N LYS A 141 -44.00 4.46 9.09
CA LYS A 141 -44.06 3.10 8.52
C LYS A 141 -43.09 2.98 7.32
N ASN A 142 -43.05 4.00 6.46
CA ASN A 142 -42.21 4.05 5.28
C ASN A 142 -41.10 5.08 5.49
N ALA A 143 -39.85 4.69 5.19
CA ALA A 143 -38.68 5.57 5.21
C ALA A 143 -38.66 6.48 3.98
N ALA A 144 -39.12 5.97 2.84
CA ALA A 144 -39.31 6.72 1.61
C ALA A 144 -40.43 6.10 0.77
N ALA A 145 -41.12 6.93 0.00
CA ALA A 145 -42.10 6.49 -0.99
C ALA A 145 -41.85 7.24 -2.30
N ILE A 146 -41.67 6.53 -3.36
CA ILE A 146 -41.53 7.04 -4.74
C ILE A 146 -42.81 6.68 -5.45
N ARG A 147 -43.44 7.63 -6.11
CA ARG A 147 -44.65 7.40 -6.87
C ARG A 147 -44.50 7.99 -8.28
N HIS A 148 -44.79 7.18 -9.27
CA HIS A 148 -44.79 7.59 -10.69
C HIS A 148 -43.47 8.27 -11.12
N LEU A 149 -42.32 7.72 -10.68
CA LEU A 149 -41.01 8.26 -11.03
C LEU A 149 -40.69 7.91 -12.48
N THR A 150 -40.46 8.93 -13.29
CA THR A 150 -39.89 8.81 -14.62
C THR A 150 -38.58 9.54 -14.68
N VAL A 151 -37.48 8.85 -15.08
CA VAL A 151 -36.15 9.41 -15.22
C VAL A 151 -35.67 9.20 -16.65
N SER A 152 -35.20 10.27 -17.27
CA SER A 152 -34.65 10.23 -18.64
C SER A 152 -33.26 10.87 -18.67
N TYR A 153 -32.38 10.36 -19.53
CA TYR A 153 -31.12 10.96 -19.91
C TYR A 153 -31.20 11.36 -21.39
N GLY A 154 -31.40 12.67 -21.64
CA GLY A 154 -31.71 13.16 -22.97
C GLY A 154 -33.02 12.57 -23.46
N GLU A 155 -33.04 11.97 -24.65
CA GLU A 155 -34.22 11.32 -25.24
C GLU A 155 -34.46 9.88 -24.72
N ARG A 156 -33.54 9.33 -23.95
CA ARG A 156 -33.62 7.95 -23.43
C ARG A 156 -34.29 7.91 -22.08
N ILE A 157 -35.47 7.31 -21.98
CA ILE A 157 -36.15 7.00 -20.73
C ILE A 157 -35.42 5.79 -20.08
N VAL A 158 -34.96 5.91 -18.85
CA VAL A 158 -34.27 4.86 -18.08
C VAL A 158 -35.21 4.22 -17.08
N LEU A 159 -36.04 5.04 -16.41
CA LEU A 159 -37.11 4.59 -15.54
C LEU A 159 -38.41 5.20 -16.04
N ASP A 160 -39.46 4.40 -16.18
CA ASP A 160 -40.75 4.88 -16.60
C ASP A 160 -41.84 4.47 -15.59
N ASN A 161 -42.48 5.47 -15.02
CA ASN A 161 -43.62 5.34 -14.11
C ASN A 161 -43.42 4.34 -12.95
N VAL A 162 -42.18 4.35 -12.38
CA VAL A 162 -41.81 3.45 -11.28
C VAL A 162 -42.37 3.95 -9.95
N SER A 163 -43.07 3.06 -9.24
CA SER A 163 -43.54 3.33 -7.87
C SER A 163 -42.92 2.32 -6.89
N LEU A 164 -42.33 2.81 -5.80
CA LEU A 164 -41.62 2.01 -4.83
C LEU A 164 -41.82 2.58 -3.41
N GLU A 165 -42.03 1.72 -2.44
CA GLU A 165 -42.08 2.09 -1.03
C GLU A 165 -40.96 1.37 -0.28
N ILE A 166 -40.19 2.13 0.49
CA ILE A 166 -39.12 1.61 1.35
C ILE A 166 -39.59 1.65 2.79
N GLU A 167 -39.82 0.47 3.38
CA GLU A 167 -40.27 0.36 4.75
C GLU A 167 -39.14 0.73 5.74
N ALA A 168 -39.49 1.44 6.80
CA ALA A 168 -38.54 1.78 7.86
C ALA A 168 -38.11 0.52 8.61
N GLY A 169 -36.78 0.42 8.87
CA GLY A 169 -36.18 -0.71 9.61
C GLY A 169 -35.93 -1.96 8.76
N ARG A 170 -36.26 -1.97 7.48
CA ARG A 170 -35.90 -3.06 6.55
C ARG A 170 -34.64 -2.74 5.75
N ARG A 171 -33.90 -3.79 5.38
CA ARG A 171 -32.79 -3.70 4.42
C ARG A 171 -33.32 -3.97 3.02
N THR A 172 -33.25 -2.97 2.18
CA THR A 172 -33.71 -3.05 0.78
C THR A 172 -32.52 -2.97 -0.16
N PHE A 173 -32.43 -3.87 -1.12
CA PHE A 173 -31.46 -3.86 -2.21
C PHE A 173 -32.21 -3.51 -3.51
N ILE A 174 -31.59 -2.68 -4.34
CA ILE A 174 -32.09 -2.28 -5.67
C ILE A 174 -31.04 -2.69 -6.70
#